data_d79cd506c9fa1825fc6971ecd83f60a7
#
_entry.id   d79cd506c9fa1825fc6971ecd83f60a7
#
_cell.length_a   1.000
_cell.length_b   1.000
_cell.length_c   1.000
_cell.angle_alpha   90.00
_cell.angle_beta   90.00
_cell.angle_gamma   90.00
#
_symmetry.space_group_name_H-M   'P 1'
#
loop_
_entity.id
_entity.type
_entity.pdbx_description
1 polymer ?
#
loop_
_entity_poly.entity_id
_entity_poly.type
_entity_poly.pdbx_seq_one_letter_code
_entity_poly.pdbx_strand_id
1 'polypeptide(L)'
;PGWLRRADEPLRSRHARIDPGSDGRIYWSIGDRGYTITTKEGRHYSRPFEGAVFRCDPDGSNVEEVYRGLRNPQELAFDQYGNLFTCDNDADSWDTGRLVYLIEGGNSGWHHGHQALMNFRDQLDLRTPDYEHPGQSKIPMNPWMTEGIWEPEHEGRPAYALPPVDKVSWGPSGLVYNYGVTAMPERYAGHFWICNFGGAKGDLEAFS
;
A
#
# COMPACT_ATOMS: atom_id res chain seq x y z
N PRO A 1 16.01 -14.45 -14.57
CA PRO A 1 15.95 -13.11 -13.97
C PRO A 1 16.23 -12.02 -15.00
N GLY A 2 15.55 -11.97 -16.11
CA GLY A 2 15.67 -10.97 -17.17
C GLY A 2 14.33 -10.43 -17.68
N TRP A 3 13.25 -10.93 -17.15
CA TRP A 3 11.88 -10.66 -17.63
C TRP A 3 11.25 -9.40 -17.02
N LEU A 4 11.91 -8.77 -16.00
CA LEU A 4 11.47 -7.50 -15.39
C LEU A 4 12.38 -6.31 -15.78
N ARG A 5 13.29 -6.44 -16.76
CA ARG A 5 14.19 -5.35 -17.14
C ARG A 5 14.02 -4.95 -18.59
N ARG A 6 13.80 -3.65 -18.83
CA ARG A 6 14.59 -3.00 -19.90
C ARG A 6 16.02 -2.94 -19.42
N ALA A 7 16.98 -3.32 -20.25
CA ALA A 7 18.39 -3.47 -19.91
C ALA A 7 19.09 -2.17 -19.44
N ASP A 8 18.42 -1.04 -19.49
CA ASP A 8 18.95 0.31 -19.37
C ASP A 8 18.20 1.23 -18.37
N GLU A 9 17.10 0.77 -17.74
CA GLU A 9 16.46 1.56 -16.68
C GLU A 9 16.75 0.99 -15.29
N PRO A 10 17.27 1.81 -14.34
CA PRO A 10 17.39 1.38 -12.95
C PRO A 10 15.98 1.18 -12.38
N LEU A 11 15.77 0.08 -11.66
CA LEU A 11 14.56 -0.14 -10.85
C LEU A 11 14.39 1.08 -9.92
N ARG A 12 13.45 1.97 -10.26
CA ARG A 12 13.15 3.17 -9.48
C ARG A 12 12.30 2.88 -8.24
N SER A 13 11.70 1.69 -8.15
CA SER A 13 11.03 1.22 -6.95
C SER A 13 12.06 0.55 -6.03
N ARG A 14 12.27 1.11 -4.86
CA ARG A 14 13.23 0.57 -3.87
C ARG A 14 12.70 -0.65 -3.12
N HIS A 15 11.45 -1.05 -3.30
CA HIS A 15 10.80 -2.07 -2.50
C HIS A 15 9.84 -2.92 -3.36
N ALA A 16 10.39 -3.74 -4.23
CA ALA A 16 9.64 -4.86 -4.79
C ALA A 16 9.86 -6.06 -3.85
N ARG A 17 8.81 -6.54 -3.22
CA ARG A 17 8.85 -7.75 -2.42
C ARG A 17 8.18 -8.89 -3.20
N ILE A 18 8.74 -10.07 -3.10
CA ILE A 18 8.27 -11.26 -3.82
C ILE A 18 7.82 -12.28 -2.79
N ASP A 19 6.56 -12.70 -2.87
CA ASP A 19 5.99 -13.73 -2.03
C ASP A 19 5.39 -14.87 -2.86
N PRO A 20 5.63 -16.14 -2.47
CA PRO A 20 4.92 -17.27 -3.08
C PRO A 20 3.50 -17.33 -2.55
N GLY A 21 2.53 -17.29 -3.45
CA GLY A 21 1.12 -17.50 -3.09
C GLY A 21 0.79 -18.96 -2.79
N SER A 22 -0.26 -19.18 -2.01
CA SER A 22 -0.81 -20.52 -1.75
C SER A 22 -1.34 -21.21 -3.01
N ASP A 23 -1.62 -20.44 -4.06
CA ASP A 23 -2.02 -20.90 -5.40
C ASP A 23 -0.82 -21.29 -6.29
N GLY A 24 0.41 -21.23 -5.76
CA GLY A 24 1.63 -21.55 -6.48
C GLY A 24 2.14 -20.44 -7.39
N ARG A 25 1.52 -19.26 -7.39
CA ARG A 25 1.96 -18.08 -8.13
C ARG A 25 2.94 -17.23 -7.32
N ILE A 26 3.64 -16.37 -8.00
CA ILE A 26 4.55 -15.40 -7.43
C ILE A 26 3.85 -14.05 -7.37
N TYR A 27 3.80 -13.44 -6.20
CA TYR A 27 3.23 -12.13 -5.96
C TYR A 27 4.31 -11.11 -5.66
N TRP A 28 4.13 -9.85 -6.11
CA TRP A 28 5.03 -8.75 -5.77
C TRP A 28 4.30 -7.42 -5.74
N SER A 29 4.82 -6.50 -4.94
CA SER A 29 4.32 -5.15 -4.81
C SER A 29 5.23 -4.13 -5.52
N ILE A 30 4.66 -3.02 -5.94
CA ILE A 30 5.34 -1.87 -6.52
C ILE A 30 4.78 -0.60 -5.86
N GLY A 31 5.66 0.30 -5.42
CA GLY A 31 5.24 1.58 -4.84
C GLY A 31 4.79 2.62 -5.87
N ASP A 32 4.29 3.75 -5.40
CA ASP A 32 3.62 4.81 -6.15
C ASP A 32 4.52 5.63 -7.09
N ARG A 33 5.80 5.31 -7.19
CA ARG A 33 6.63 5.81 -8.29
C ARG A 33 6.18 5.27 -9.63
N GLY A 34 5.28 4.30 -9.55
CA GLY A 34 4.58 3.75 -10.68
C GLY A 34 5.37 2.72 -11.47
N TYR A 35 4.75 2.24 -12.51
CA TYR A 35 5.28 1.17 -13.32
C TYR A 35 4.86 1.29 -14.78
N THR A 36 5.69 0.72 -15.63
CA THR A 36 5.38 0.40 -17.01
C THR A 36 5.92 -0.98 -17.29
N ILE A 37 5.03 -1.94 -17.49
CA ILE A 37 5.32 -3.36 -17.66
C ILE A 37 4.75 -3.84 -18.99
N THR A 38 5.57 -4.51 -19.79
CA THR A 38 5.09 -5.28 -20.95
C THR A 38 5.37 -6.74 -20.66
N THR A 39 4.32 -7.55 -20.63
CA THR A 39 4.42 -8.98 -20.34
C THR A 39 4.99 -9.75 -21.53
N LYS A 40 5.37 -11.02 -21.31
CA LYS A 40 5.82 -11.90 -22.39
C LYS A 40 4.74 -12.09 -23.47
N GLU A 41 3.48 -12.06 -23.06
CA GLU A 41 2.30 -12.23 -23.94
C GLU A 41 1.91 -10.91 -24.62
N GLY A 42 2.64 -9.82 -24.40
CA GLY A 42 2.39 -8.52 -25.00
C GLY A 42 1.33 -7.67 -24.30
N ARG A 43 0.82 -8.05 -23.14
CA ARG A 43 -0.04 -7.17 -22.33
C ARG A 43 0.78 -5.99 -21.82
N HIS A 44 0.19 -4.80 -21.83
CA HIS A 44 0.86 -3.58 -21.40
C HIS A 44 0.11 -2.97 -20.22
N TYR A 45 0.82 -2.78 -19.10
CA TYR A 45 0.36 -2.07 -17.92
C TYR A 45 1.18 -0.81 -17.73
N SER A 46 0.53 0.35 -17.58
CA SER A 46 1.21 1.61 -17.32
C SER A 46 0.41 2.44 -16.33
N ARG A 47 1.00 2.68 -15.15
CA ARG A 47 0.46 3.50 -14.07
C ARG A 47 1.60 4.34 -13.50
N PRO A 48 1.81 5.54 -13.98
CA PRO A 48 3.00 6.32 -13.63
C PRO A 48 3.02 6.86 -12.19
N PHE A 49 1.90 6.82 -11.46
CA PHE A 49 1.76 7.47 -10.16
C PHE A 49 0.97 6.65 -9.14
N GLU A 50 0.82 5.37 -9.35
CA GLU A 50 0.12 4.45 -8.45
C GLU A 50 1.03 3.29 -8.08
N GLY A 51 0.93 2.83 -6.83
CA GLY A 51 1.45 1.54 -6.43
C GLY A 51 0.45 0.43 -6.74
N ALA A 52 0.95 -0.79 -6.85
CA ALA A 52 0.14 -1.94 -7.19
C ALA A 52 0.72 -3.25 -6.64
N VAL A 53 -0.10 -4.28 -6.67
CA VAL A 53 0.31 -5.68 -6.48
C VAL A 53 0.05 -6.45 -7.76
N PHE A 54 1.02 -7.23 -8.15
CA PHE A 54 0.99 -8.12 -9.31
C PHE A 54 1.16 -9.57 -8.89
N ARG A 55 0.76 -10.47 -9.77
CA ARG A 55 1.10 -11.89 -9.70
C ARG A 55 1.49 -12.44 -11.07
N CYS A 56 2.22 -13.55 -11.07
CA CYS A 56 2.51 -14.32 -12.29
C CYS A 56 2.73 -15.79 -11.96
N ASP A 57 2.77 -16.62 -12.98
CA ASP A 57 3.20 -18.00 -12.84
C ASP A 57 4.72 -18.09 -12.54
N PRO A 58 5.22 -19.18 -11.96
CA PRO A 58 6.63 -19.31 -11.58
C PRO A 58 7.63 -19.13 -12.73
N ASP A 59 7.22 -19.37 -13.98
CA ASP A 59 8.02 -19.14 -15.16
C ASP A 59 7.99 -17.70 -15.67
N GLY A 60 7.24 -16.81 -14.97
CA GLY A 60 7.04 -15.40 -15.29
C GLY A 60 6.03 -15.16 -16.41
N SER A 61 5.24 -16.14 -16.79
CA SER A 61 4.07 -15.97 -17.68
C SER A 61 2.82 -15.54 -16.91
N ASN A 62 1.76 -15.19 -17.63
CA ASN A 62 0.46 -14.83 -17.06
C ASN A 62 0.53 -13.70 -16.00
N VAL A 63 1.32 -12.67 -16.29
CA VAL A 63 1.39 -11.49 -15.41
C VAL A 63 0.06 -10.78 -15.35
N GLU A 64 -0.45 -10.55 -14.14
CA GLU A 64 -1.72 -9.88 -13.86
C GLU A 64 -1.55 -8.79 -12.79
N GLU A 65 -2.23 -7.65 -12.98
CA GLU A 65 -2.42 -6.63 -11.95
C GLU A 65 -3.54 -7.10 -11.02
N VAL A 66 -3.21 -7.37 -9.75
CA VAL A 66 -4.16 -7.88 -8.75
C VAL A 66 -4.89 -6.72 -8.08
N TYR A 67 -4.15 -5.69 -7.68
CA TYR A 67 -4.65 -4.54 -6.92
C TYR A 67 -3.84 -3.30 -7.24
N ARG A 68 -4.45 -2.13 -7.16
CA ARG A 68 -3.79 -0.85 -7.46
C ARG A 68 -4.21 0.29 -6.51
N GLY A 69 -3.66 1.49 -6.76
CA GLY A 69 -3.98 2.66 -5.95
C GLY A 69 -3.37 2.60 -4.55
N LEU A 70 -2.21 1.96 -4.41
CA LEU A 70 -1.41 1.88 -3.21
C LEU A 70 -0.29 2.93 -3.24
N ARG A 71 0.14 3.38 -2.06
CA ARG A 71 1.28 4.29 -1.96
C ARG A 71 2.61 3.56 -1.95
N ASN A 72 2.85 2.76 -0.95
CA ASN A 72 4.10 2.03 -0.78
C ASN A 72 3.84 0.74 0.00
N PRO A 73 3.24 -0.26 -0.64
CA PRO A 73 2.97 -1.56 -0.02
C PRO A 73 4.29 -2.22 0.35
N GLN A 74 4.49 -2.44 1.65
CA GLN A 74 5.79 -2.88 2.17
C GLN A 74 5.99 -4.38 2.09
N GLU A 75 4.97 -5.14 2.37
CA GLU A 75 5.02 -6.59 2.40
C GLU A 75 3.68 -7.19 2.01
N LEU A 76 3.69 -8.44 1.61
CA LEU A 76 2.51 -9.23 1.29
C LEU A 76 2.42 -10.41 2.26
N ALA A 77 1.23 -10.72 2.73
CA ALA A 77 1.00 -11.90 3.54
C ALA A 77 -0.37 -12.50 3.23
N PHE A 78 -0.43 -13.82 3.21
CA PHE A 78 -1.68 -14.55 3.12
C PHE A 78 -2.16 -14.96 4.50
N ASP A 79 -3.47 -14.91 4.74
CA ASP A 79 -4.08 -15.54 5.89
C ASP A 79 -4.29 -17.05 5.67
N GLN A 80 -4.86 -17.72 6.66
CA GLN A 80 -5.14 -19.16 6.60
C GLN A 80 -6.19 -19.56 5.56
N TYR A 81 -6.94 -18.62 5.02
CA TYR A 81 -7.96 -18.82 4.01
C TYR A 81 -7.47 -18.50 2.59
N GLY A 82 -6.24 -18.02 2.47
CA GLY A 82 -5.66 -17.59 1.20
C GLY A 82 -6.02 -16.16 0.80
N ASN A 83 -6.57 -15.36 1.72
CA ASN A 83 -6.77 -13.94 1.47
C ASN A 83 -5.44 -13.20 1.55
N LEU A 84 -5.22 -12.27 0.63
CA LEU A 84 -3.99 -11.52 0.50
C LEU A 84 -4.11 -10.14 1.15
N PHE A 85 -3.10 -9.78 1.93
CA PHE A 85 -3.02 -8.49 2.63
C PHE A 85 -1.67 -7.82 2.38
N THR A 86 -1.65 -6.50 2.55
CA THR A 86 -0.43 -5.70 2.61
C THR A 86 -0.55 -4.62 3.68
N CYS A 87 0.59 -4.17 4.19
CA CYS A 87 0.69 -2.92 4.91
C CYS A 87 1.11 -1.84 3.93
N ASP A 88 0.21 -0.92 3.63
CA ASP A 88 0.52 0.25 2.82
C ASP A 88 1.00 1.39 3.71
N ASN A 89 2.12 2.02 3.35
CA ASN A 89 2.70 3.08 4.16
C ASN A 89 1.81 4.33 4.17
N ASP A 90 2.00 5.18 5.17
CA ASP A 90 1.25 6.42 5.33
C ASP A 90 1.41 7.39 4.14
N ALA A 91 0.49 8.33 4.04
CA ALA A 91 0.51 9.39 3.02
C ALA A 91 1.28 10.64 3.46
N ASP A 92 2.10 10.54 4.51
CA ASP A 92 2.69 11.65 5.26
C ASP A 92 1.61 12.58 5.87
N SER A 93 2.02 13.63 6.59
CA SER A 93 1.11 14.70 7.03
C SER A 93 -0.09 14.23 7.86
N TRP A 94 0.18 13.57 8.99
CA TRP A 94 -0.81 13.09 9.97
C TRP A 94 -1.63 11.87 9.55
N ASP A 95 -1.27 11.22 8.45
CA ASP A 95 -1.78 9.90 8.12
C ASP A 95 -1.02 8.81 8.87
N THR A 96 -1.62 7.61 8.94
CA THR A 96 -0.99 6.40 9.47
C THR A 96 -0.91 5.34 8.38
N GLY A 97 -0.09 4.34 8.57
CA GLY A 97 -0.08 3.16 7.72
C GLY A 97 -1.45 2.46 7.72
N ARG A 98 -1.67 1.60 6.75
CA ARG A 98 -2.96 0.90 6.54
C ARG A 98 -2.73 -0.59 6.34
N LEU A 99 -3.54 -1.40 6.99
CA LEU A 99 -3.70 -2.80 6.62
C LEU A 99 -4.75 -2.89 5.51
N VAL A 100 -4.35 -3.36 4.35
CA VAL A 100 -5.22 -3.42 3.15
C VAL A 100 -5.48 -4.87 2.76
N TYR A 101 -6.75 -5.24 2.65
CA TYR A 101 -7.17 -6.49 2.04
C TYR A 101 -7.15 -6.34 0.51
N LEU A 102 -6.35 -7.14 -0.16
CA LEU A 102 -6.09 -7.04 -1.59
C LEU A 102 -7.09 -7.91 -2.39
N ILE A 103 -8.29 -7.39 -2.58
CA ILE A 103 -9.33 -8.04 -3.41
C ILE A 103 -8.95 -7.86 -4.89
N GLU A 104 -9.04 -8.92 -5.69
CA GLU A 104 -8.75 -8.85 -7.12
C GLU A 104 -9.55 -7.75 -7.84
N GLY A 105 -8.83 -6.94 -8.61
CA GLY A 105 -9.39 -5.77 -9.30
C GLY A 105 -9.65 -4.56 -8.41
N GLY A 106 -9.28 -4.62 -7.14
CA GLY A 106 -9.48 -3.55 -6.17
C GLY A 106 -8.59 -2.33 -6.39
N ASN A 107 -8.99 -1.20 -5.77
CA ASN A 107 -8.31 0.08 -5.87
C ASN A 107 -8.53 0.89 -4.59
N SER A 108 -7.44 1.28 -3.92
CA SER A 108 -7.47 2.16 -2.75
C SER A 108 -7.49 3.66 -3.10
N GLY A 109 -7.36 4.02 -4.37
CA GLY A 109 -7.50 5.39 -4.84
C GLY A 109 -6.29 6.30 -4.60
N TRP A 110 -5.17 5.79 -4.10
CA TRP A 110 -3.97 6.59 -3.92
C TRP A 110 -3.34 6.98 -5.26
N HIS A 111 -2.85 8.21 -5.30
CA HIS A 111 -2.07 8.74 -6.42
C HIS A 111 -0.89 9.56 -5.90
N HIS A 112 0.31 9.38 -6.44
CA HIS A 112 1.51 10.10 -5.99
C HIS A 112 1.36 11.64 -6.08
N GLY A 113 0.53 12.13 -6.97
CA GLY A 113 0.19 13.54 -7.07
C GLY A 113 -0.37 14.14 -5.77
N HIS A 114 -1.00 13.35 -4.93
CA HIS A 114 -1.50 13.76 -3.62
C HIS A 114 -0.36 14.21 -2.69
N GLN A 115 0.75 13.48 -2.67
CA GLN A 115 1.94 13.82 -1.90
C GLN A 115 2.72 14.98 -2.54
N ALA A 116 2.81 15.00 -3.87
CA ALA A 116 3.52 16.05 -4.57
C ALA A 116 2.90 17.44 -4.32
N LEU A 117 1.58 17.54 -4.23
CA LEU A 117 0.89 18.79 -3.91
C LEU A 117 1.33 19.34 -2.56
N MET A 118 1.54 18.48 -1.57
CA MET A 118 2.06 18.86 -0.25
C MET A 118 3.44 19.51 -0.33
N ASN A 119 4.33 18.97 -1.16
CA ASN A 119 5.69 19.49 -1.35
C ASN A 119 5.70 20.88 -2.01
N PHE A 120 4.69 21.22 -2.81
CA PHE A 120 4.58 22.48 -3.50
C PHE A 120 3.77 23.54 -2.76
N ARG A 121 3.06 23.18 -1.70
CA ARG A 121 2.17 24.10 -0.98
C ARG A 121 2.87 25.37 -0.50
N ASP A 122 4.10 25.24 0.06
CA ASP A 122 4.87 26.35 0.59
C ASP A 122 5.38 27.27 -0.52
N GLN A 123 5.67 26.70 -1.69
CA GLN A 123 6.09 27.45 -2.88
C GLN A 123 4.92 28.18 -3.55
N LEU A 124 3.72 27.65 -3.43
CA LEU A 124 2.50 28.20 -4.02
C LEU A 124 1.70 29.05 -3.02
N ASP A 125 2.21 29.23 -1.79
CA ASP A 125 1.53 29.92 -0.70
C ASP A 125 0.10 29.39 -0.42
N LEU A 126 -0.07 28.07 -0.54
CA LEU A 126 -1.35 27.38 -0.32
C LEU A 126 -1.64 27.17 1.17
N ARG A 127 -1.11 28.01 2.05
CA ARG A 127 -1.37 27.93 3.48
C ARG A 127 -2.77 28.42 3.78
N THR A 128 -3.60 27.52 4.29
CA THR A 128 -4.87 27.92 4.87
C THR A 128 -4.68 28.36 6.31
N PRO A 129 -5.27 29.50 6.73
CA PRO A 129 -5.25 29.89 8.13
C PRO A 129 -5.88 28.80 9.00
N ASP A 130 -5.23 28.47 10.12
CA ASP A 130 -5.88 27.65 11.13
C ASP A 130 -6.80 28.56 11.98
N TYR A 131 -8.11 28.46 11.77
CA TYR A 131 -9.09 29.25 12.49
C TYR A 131 -9.29 28.77 13.95
N GLU A 132 -8.91 27.53 14.25
CA GLU A 132 -8.98 26.99 15.61
C GLU A 132 -7.76 27.37 16.44
N HIS A 133 -6.61 27.65 15.79
CA HIS A 133 -5.36 28.02 16.42
C HIS A 133 -4.77 29.25 15.71
N PRO A 134 -5.23 30.47 16.04
CA PRO A 134 -4.76 31.70 15.40
C PRO A 134 -3.24 31.87 15.50
N GLY A 135 -2.59 32.10 14.36
CA GLY A 135 -1.14 32.21 14.25
C GLY A 135 -0.42 30.93 13.86
N GLN A 136 -1.15 29.82 13.73
CA GLN A 136 -0.64 28.59 13.13
C GLN A 136 -1.23 28.43 11.72
N SER A 137 -0.43 27.90 10.82
CA SER A 137 -0.97 27.44 9.53
C SER A 137 -1.51 26.04 9.73
N LYS A 138 -2.79 25.81 9.44
CA LYS A 138 -3.31 24.47 9.30
C LYS A 138 -2.53 23.81 8.16
N ILE A 139 -1.77 22.77 8.46
CA ILE A 139 -1.14 21.95 7.42
C ILE A 139 -2.30 21.23 6.74
N PRO A 140 -2.65 21.57 5.49
CA PRO A 140 -3.70 20.83 4.84
C PRO A 140 -3.27 19.35 4.74
N MET A 141 -4.13 18.45 5.15
CA MET A 141 -3.95 17.04 4.83
C MET A 141 -3.86 16.90 3.31
N ASN A 142 -3.16 15.87 2.84
CA ASN A 142 -3.13 15.66 1.40
C ASN A 142 -4.57 15.43 0.85
N PRO A 143 -4.83 15.71 -0.43
CA PRO A 143 -6.18 15.60 -1.00
C PRO A 143 -6.81 14.23 -0.81
N TRP A 144 -6.04 13.16 -0.86
CA TRP A 144 -6.53 11.81 -0.65
C TRP A 144 -7.14 11.64 0.75
N MET A 145 -6.47 12.18 1.80
CA MET A 145 -6.99 12.20 3.17
C MET A 145 -8.20 13.13 3.32
N THR A 146 -8.17 14.28 2.66
CA THR A 146 -9.24 15.30 2.77
C THR A 146 -10.49 14.87 2.05
N GLU A 147 -10.35 14.23 0.89
CA GLU A 147 -11.50 13.79 0.09
C GLU A 147 -12.17 12.54 0.67
N GLY A 148 -11.42 11.69 1.40
CA GLY A 148 -11.95 10.50 2.05
C GLY A 148 -12.68 9.55 1.12
N ILE A 149 -12.19 9.37 -0.10
CA ILE A 149 -12.89 8.63 -1.16
C ILE A 149 -13.15 7.16 -0.83
N TRP A 150 -12.52 6.64 0.23
CA TRP A 150 -12.77 5.30 0.80
C TRP A 150 -13.86 5.31 1.87
N GLU A 151 -14.39 6.48 2.25
CA GLU A 151 -15.48 6.59 3.21
C GLU A 151 -16.81 6.75 2.47
N PRO A 152 -17.88 6.04 2.87
CA PRO A 152 -19.20 6.29 2.33
C PRO A 152 -19.71 7.65 2.79
N GLU A 153 -20.29 8.44 1.90
CA GLU A 153 -20.86 9.75 2.25
C GLU A 153 -22.07 9.64 3.21
N HIS A 154 -22.77 8.53 3.15
CA HIS A 154 -23.90 8.22 4.02
C HIS A 154 -24.19 6.72 4.01
N GLU A 155 -25.01 6.26 4.96
CA GLU A 155 -25.44 4.86 5.01
C GLU A 155 -26.09 4.41 3.70
N GLY A 156 -25.67 3.24 3.20
CA GLY A 156 -26.19 2.66 1.96
C GLY A 156 -25.53 3.15 0.67
N ARG A 157 -24.61 4.14 0.74
CA ARG A 157 -23.82 4.56 -0.41
C ARG A 157 -22.41 3.97 -0.32
N PRO A 158 -21.99 3.14 -1.30
CA PRO A 158 -20.63 2.61 -1.30
C PRO A 158 -19.61 3.74 -1.49
N ALA A 159 -18.43 3.57 -0.90
CA ALA A 159 -17.29 4.44 -1.16
C ALA A 159 -16.80 4.33 -2.61
N TYR A 160 -16.09 5.37 -3.10
CA TYR A 160 -15.52 5.37 -4.45
C TYR A 160 -14.28 4.47 -4.57
N ALA A 161 -13.58 4.23 -3.47
CA ALA A 161 -12.43 3.34 -3.39
C ALA A 161 -12.61 2.35 -2.24
N LEU A 162 -11.87 1.25 -2.27
CA LEU A 162 -11.93 0.26 -1.19
C LEU A 162 -11.27 0.82 0.08
N PRO A 163 -11.96 0.77 1.23
CA PRO A 163 -11.38 1.19 2.50
C PRO A 163 -10.27 0.23 2.93
N PRO A 164 -9.31 0.69 3.75
CA PRO A 164 -8.42 -0.22 4.47
C PRO A 164 -9.22 -1.05 5.48
N VAL A 165 -8.68 -2.21 5.86
CA VAL A 165 -9.25 -3.03 6.94
C VAL A 165 -9.10 -2.31 8.27
N ASP A 166 -7.91 -1.74 8.50
CA ASP A 166 -7.61 -0.96 9.69
C ASP A 166 -6.48 0.04 9.42
N LYS A 167 -6.37 1.05 10.26
CA LYS A 167 -5.23 1.95 10.35
C LYS A 167 -4.23 1.35 11.32
N VAL A 168 -3.01 1.22 10.83
CA VAL A 168 -1.89 0.71 11.62
C VAL A 168 -0.93 1.85 11.95
N SER A 169 0.05 1.58 12.77
CA SER A 169 1.02 2.57 13.22
C SER A 169 1.86 3.19 12.08
N TRP A 170 2.76 4.05 12.44
CA TRP A 170 3.59 4.85 11.51
C TRP A 170 4.65 3.97 10.84
N GLY A 171 4.73 4.00 9.53
CA GLY A 171 5.83 3.41 8.78
C GLY A 171 5.90 1.87 8.87
N PRO A 172 4.85 1.15 8.48
CA PRO A 172 4.91 -0.31 8.42
C PRO A 172 6.07 -0.76 7.53
N SER A 173 6.83 -1.75 7.98
CA SER A 173 8.04 -2.25 7.30
C SER A 173 8.08 -3.77 7.13
N GLY A 174 7.13 -4.49 7.71
CA GLY A 174 7.02 -5.94 7.59
C GLY A 174 5.63 -6.41 7.98
N LEU A 175 5.14 -7.45 7.33
CA LEU A 175 3.85 -8.09 7.61
C LEU A 175 4.03 -9.60 7.55
N VAL A 176 3.51 -10.31 8.56
CA VAL A 176 3.47 -11.76 8.55
C VAL A 176 2.20 -12.26 9.23
N TYR A 177 1.63 -13.35 8.73
CA TYR A 177 0.52 -14.03 9.37
C TYR A 177 1.00 -15.23 10.20
N ASN A 178 0.52 -15.35 11.44
CA ASN A 178 0.82 -16.46 12.31
C ASN A 178 -0.22 -17.59 12.16
N TYR A 179 0.13 -18.62 11.41
CA TYR A 179 -0.71 -19.79 11.19
C TYR A 179 -0.92 -20.69 12.42
N GLY A 180 -0.36 -20.33 13.59
CA GLY A 180 -0.46 -21.15 14.81
C GLY A 180 0.51 -22.34 14.86
N VAL A 181 1.41 -22.46 13.90
CA VAL A 181 2.43 -23.54 13.85
C VAL A 181 3.79 -23.10 14.41
N THR A 182 3.86 -21.92 15.00
CA THR A 182 5.07 -21.34 15.57
C THR A 182 5.17 -21.64 17.07
N ALA A 183 6.33 -21.37 17.68
CA ALA A 183 6.53 -21.45 19.14
C ALA A 183 5.85 -20.30 19.91
N MET A 184 5.07 -19.44 19.25
CA MET A 184 4.33 -18.36 19.90
C MET A 184 3.15 -18.91 20.70
N PRO A 185 2.74 -18.23 21.80
CA PRO A 185 1.54 -18.62 22.55
C PRO A 185 0.31 -18.72 21.64
N GLU A 186 -0.53 -19.71 21.89
CA GLU A 186 -1.74 -20.03 21.10
C GLU A 186 -2.67 -18.83 20.91
N ARG A 187 -2.75 -17.92 21.89
CA ARG A 187 -3.55 -16.69 21.78
C ARG A 187 -3.19 -15.78 20.59
N TYR A 188 -2.02 -15.99 19.99
CA TYR A 188 -1.57 -15.25 18.82
C TYR A 188 -1.73 -16.02 17.50
N ALA A 189 -2.28 -17.23 17.54
CA ALA A 189 -2.64 -17.93 16.31
C ALA A 189 -3.74 -17.14 15.58
N GLY A 190 -3.64 -17.06 14.26
CA GLY A 190 -4.59 -16.31 13.47
C GLY A 190 -4.38 -14.78 13.45
N HIS A 191 -3.27 -14.28 13.98
CA HIS A 191 -2.96 -12.86 13.98
C HIS A 191 -1.98 -12.49 12.89
N PHE A 192 -2.18 -11.31 12.31
CA PHE A 192 -1.14 -10.61 11.57
C PHE A 192 -0.20 -9.90 12.54
N TRP A 193 1.07 -9.90 12.21
CA TRP A 193 2.11 -9.16 12.91
C TRP A 193 2.72 -8.13 11.98
N ILE A 194 2.77 -6.90 12.44
CA ILE A 194 3.28 -5.75 11.68
C ILE A 194 4.48 -5.17 12.41
N CYS A 195 5.61 -5.07 11.72
CA CYS A 195 6.75 -4.32 12.18
C CYS A 195 6.59 -2.86 11.79
N ASN A 196 6.62 -1.96 12.76
CA ASN A 196 6.52 -0.53 12.53
C ASN A 196 7.86 0.16 12.71
N PHE A 197 8.15 1.10 11.83
CA PHE A 197 9.28 2.00 11.94
C PHE A 197 8.79 3.39 12.35
N GLY A 198 8.93 3.73 13.62
CA GLY A 198 8.55 5.04 14.18
C GLY A 198 9.77 5.94 14.47
N GLY A 199 10.69 6.07 13.54
CA GLY A 199 11.94 6.81 13.74
C GLY A 199 12.88 6.07 14.71
N ALA A 200 13.15 6.63 15.90
CA ALA A 200 14.02 6.00 16.90
C ALA A 200 13.32 4.90 17.73
N LYS A 201 12.03 4.68 17.52
CA LYS A 201 11.22 3.69 18.25
C LYS A 201 10.46 2.85 17.24
N GLY A 202 10.96 1.65 16.99
CA GLY A 202 10.18 0.62 16.31
C GLY A 202 9.32 -0.15 17.30
N ASP A 203 8.18 -0.63 16.88
CA ASP A 203 7.32 -1.53 17.64
C ASP A 203 6.79 -2.68 16.79
N LEU A 204 6.10 -3.60 17.44
CA LEU A 204 5.48 -4.75 16.82
C LEU A 204 4.01 -4.76 17.22
N GLU A 205 3.13 -4.69 16.25
CA GLU A 205 1.69 -4.73 16.44
C GLU A 205 1.12 -6.08 15.99
N ALA A 206 0.06 -6.53 16.68
CA ALA A 206 -0.66 -7.74 16.34
C ALA A 206 -2.14 -7.43 16.11
N PHE A 207 -2.70 -7.96 15.01
CA PHE A 207 -4.11 -7.80 14.61
C PHE A 207 -4.75 -9.17 14.39
N SER A 208 -5.99 -9.32 14.82
CA SER A 208 -6.78 -10.56 14.65
C SER A 208 -7.98 -10.33 13.76
#